data_aaa775aa7ca8c80061f92afa16dc1c43
#
_entry.id   aaa775aa7ca8c80061f92afa16dc1c43
#
_cell.length_a   1.000
_cell.length_b   1.000
_cell.length_c   1.000
_cell.angle_alpha   90.00
_cell.angle_beta   90.00
_cell.angle_gamma   90.00
#
_symmetry.space_group_name_H-M   'P 1'
#
loop_
_entity.id
_entity.type
_entity.pdbx_description
1 polymer ?
#
loop_
_entity_poly.entity_id
_entity_poly.type
_entity_poly.pdbx_seq_one_letter_code
_entity_poly.pdbx_strand_id
1 'polypeptide(L)'
;MKYMNFKNVMIFILSLTTVWIVVVFFCYKGYFTNIEVGQIQLDDRPYFTTQDSVVFDTGADFSFIPSNNIGFPIFLFLSSVYDGDGNNKILPICFTQNFEVNDKVKIKNFTYISGFKNNKFKAIIGMNVLSKLNMLFLSTQNTLDIKSFDFKPQIPSSAIILQYKDRIRPKVTLRLDNVVIDDILIDTGFDGDLAIDEHYIEKLKSNHSCDSMISTFLTLFDTHTVKNITFSELHINERLYKNIQVLQQKKRLLGSKFLKRFDKVFWDSKNLTVYMWNENDEV
;
A
#
# COMPACT_ATOMS: atom_id res chain seq x y z
N MET A 1 29.55 41.19 28.59
CA MET A 1 28.66 40.54 27.63
C MET A 1 28.46 41.49 26.43
N LYS A 2 29.00 41.18 25.25
CA LYS A 2 28.71 41.98 24.03
C LYS A 2 27.26 41.66 23.63
N TYR A 3 26.41 42.69 23.65
CA TYR A 3 25.05 42.57 23.11
C TYR A 3 25.10 42.17 21.64
N MET A 4 24.56 41.04 21.29
CA MET A 4 24.41 40.60 19.90
C MET A 4 23.46 41.59 19.22
N ASN A 5 23.90 42.20 18.10
CA ASN A 5 23.08 43.15 17.39
C ASN A 5 21.79 42.48 16.89
N PHE A 6 20.64 43.13 17.04
CA PHE A 6 19.30 42.61 16.65
C PHE A 6 19.29 42.05 15.23
N LYS A 7 20.00 42.67 14.30
CA LYS A 7 20.17 42.20 12.93
C LYS A 7 20.81 40.81 12.87
N ASN A 8 21.84 40.55 13.70
CA ASN A 8 22.52 39.25 13.74
C ASN A 8 21.65 38.15 14.38
N VAL A 9 20.84 38.51 15.39
CA VAL A 9 19.85 37.60 15.95
C VAL A 9 18.80 37.21 14.92
N MET A 10 18.26 38.16 14.18
CA MET A 10 17.29 37.89 13.09
C MET A 10 17.88 36.99 12.00
N ILE A 11 19.12 37.28 11.54
CA ILE A 11 19.79 36.44 10.54
C ILE A 11 19.97 35.01 11.06
N PHE A 12 20.37 34.84 12.31
CA PHE A 12 20.53 33.54 12.93
C PHE A 12 19.20 32.77 13.01
N ILE A 13 18.11 33.42 13.44
CA ILE A 13 16.77 32.80 13.49
C ILE A 13 16.30 32.41 12.08
N LEU A 14 16.46 33.29 11.08
CA LEU A 14 16.09 32.99 9.68
C LEU A 14 16.90 31.82 9.11
N SER A 15 18.19 31.73 9.41
CA SER A 15 19.01 30.60 8.95
C SER A 15 18.59 29.29 9.63
N LEU A 16 18.29 29.28 10.92
CA LEU A 16 17.78 28.09 11.63
C LEU A 16 16.42 27.64 11.08
N THR A 17 15.50 28.58 10.83
CA THR A 17 14.18 28.23 10.27
C THR A 17 14.31 27.67 8.84
N THR A 18 15.20 28.23 8.02
CA THR A 18 15.46 27.70 6.66
C THR A 18 16.03 26.29 6.73
N VAL A 19 17.02 26.04 7.59
CA VAL A 19 17.58 24.69 7.79
C VAL A 19 16.50 23.73 8.26
N TRP A 20 15.66 24.13 9.23
CA TRP A 20 14.56 23.31 9.71
C TRP A 20 13.58 22.96 8.58
N ILE A 21 13.14 23.93 7.77
CA ILE A 21 12.23 23.69 6.65
C ILE A 21 12.84 22.69 5.66
N VAL A 22 14.12 22.83 5.33
CA VAL A 22 14.84 21.92 4.44
C VAL A 22 14.87 20.50 5.03
N VAL A 23 15.23 20.35 6.30
CA VAL A 23 15.27 19.04 6.98
C VAL A 23 13.88 18.39 6.99
N VAL A 24 12.83 19.15 7.37
CA VAL A 24 11.45 18.68 7.36
C VAL A 24 11.03 18.21 5.96
N PHE A 25 11.37 18.98 4.91
CA PHE A 25 11.06 18.60 3.53
C PHE A 25 11.73 17.27 3.14
N PHE A 26 13.02 17.10 3.43
CA PHE A 26 13.75 15.86 3.12
C PHE A 26 13.22 14.67 3.93
N CYS A 27 12.89 14.85 5.20
CA CYS A 27 12.25 13.82 6.02
C CYS A 27 10.87 13.46 5.47
N TYR A 28 10.03 14.44 5.12
CA TYR A 28 8.71 14.21 4.55
C TYR A 28 8.75 13.45 3.23
N LYS A 29 9.66 13.82 2.34
CA LYS A 29 9.89 13.09 1.08
C LYS A 29 10.51 11.72 1.30
N GLY A 30 10.92 11.40 2.53
CA GLY A 30 11.52 10.12 2.90
C GLY A 30 12.87 9.85 2.25
N TYR A 31 13.62 10.87 1.85
CA TYR A 31 14.95 10.69 1.24
C TYR A 31 15.90 9.89 2.12
N PHE A 32 15.75 9.98 3.43
CA PHE A 32 16.58 9.26 4.41
C PHE A 32 15.98 7.93 4.86
N THR A 33 14.73 7.63 4.48
CA THR A 33 14.07 6.39 4.90
C THR A 33 14.78 5.19 4.25
N ASN A 34 15.18 4.24 5.07
CA ASN A 34 15.77 2.98 4.66
C ASN A 34 15.07 1.82 5.36
N ILE A 35 14.87 0.73 4.65
CA ILE A 35 14.30 -0.51 5.19
C ILE A 35 15.33 -1.62 5.09
N GLU A 36 15.49 -2.39 6.15
CA GLU A 36 16.39 -3.54 6.16
C GLU A 36 15.79 -4.68 5.33
N VAL A 37 16.63 -5.30 4.51
CA VAL A 37 16.26 -6.46 3.69
C VAL A 37 16.03 -7.66 4.60
N GLY A 38 14.97 -8.41 4.38
CA GLY A 38 14.67 -9.56 5.22
C GLY A 38 13.36 -10.23 4.85
N GLN A 39 13.10 -11.36 5.47
CA GLN A 39 11.86 -12.11 5.30
C GLN A 39 10.90 -11.85 6.47
N ILE A 40 9.64 -11.68 6.15
CA ILE A 40 8.58 -11.42 7.10
C ILE A 40 7.53 -12.52 6.97
N GLN A 41 7.19 -13.17 8.08
CA GLN A 41 6.07 -14.10 8.15
C GLN A 41 4.77 -13.27 8.19
N LEU A 42 3.86 -13.54 7.26
CA LEU A 42 2.53 -12.98 7.26
C LEU A 42 1.60 -13.84 8.14
N ASP A 43 0.51 -13.25 8.60
CA ASP A 43 -0.58 -13.96 9.26
C ASP A 43 -1.65 -14.41 8.23
N ASP A 44 -2.67 -15.12 8.70
CA ASP A 44 -3.74 -15.66 7.86
C ASP A 44 -4.81 -14.63 7.46
N ARG A 45 -4.65 -13.37 7.85
CA ARG A 45 -5.57 -12.29 7.44
C ARG A 45 -5.54 -12.10 5.92
N PRO A 46 -6.65 -11.65 5.33
CA PRO A 46 -6.74 -11.52 3.88
C PRO A 46 -5.74 -10.53 3.28
N TYR A 47 -5.36 -9.46 4.00
CA TYR A 47 -4.37 -8.48 3.55
C TYR A 47 -2.94 -8.89 3.95
N PHE A 48 -1.94 -8.20 3.42
CA PHE A 48 -0.54 -8.47 3.71
C PHE A 48 -0.17 -7.92 5.09
N THR A 49 -0.39 -8.71 6.12
CA THR A 49 -0.23 -8.35 7.53
C THR A 49 0.70 -9.30 8.23
N THR A 50 1.60 -8.76 9.06
CA THR A 50 2.46 -9.57 9.94
C THR A 50 1.70 -10.05 11.17
N GLN A 51 2.27 -11.04 11.87
CA GLN A 51 1.75 -11.51 13.17
C GLN A 51 1.65 -10.35 14.19
N ASP A 52 2.57 -9.38 14.15
CA ASP A 52 2.56 -8.18 14.99
C ASP A 52 1.57 -7.10 14.50
N SER A 53 0.69 -7.43 13.57
CA SER A 53 -0.33 -6.52 13.05
C SER A 53 0.23 -5.30 12.29
N VAL A 54 1.38 -5.44 11.63
CA VAL A 54 1.88 -4.45 10.67
C VAL A 54 1.37 -4.81 9.28
N VAL A 55 0.64 -3.89 8.65
CA VAL A 55 0.06 -4.05 7.29
C VAL A 55 0.99 -3.43 6.27
N PHE A 56 1.27 -4.15 5.18
CA PHE A 56 1.92 -3.63 3.98
C PHE A 56 0.84 -3.26 2.97
N ASP A 57 0.63 -1.96 2.76
CA ASP A 57 -0.51 -1.40 2.05
C ASP A 57 -0.05 -0.54 0.87
N THR A 58 -0.13 -1.09 -0.34
CA THR A 58 0.20 -0.38 -1.57
C THR A 58 -0.89 0.57 -2.04
N GLY A 59 -2.08 0.52 -1.44
CA GLY A 59 -3.16 1.48 -1.62
C GLY A 59 -3.01 2.76 -0.78
N ALA A 60 -2.16 2.73 0.25
CA ALA A 60 -1.85 3.89 1.08
C ALA A 60 -0.66 4.68 0.53
N ASP A 61 -0.86 5.94 0.16
CA ASP A 61 0.22 6.82 -0.30
C ASP A 61 1.28 7.02 0.80
N PHE A 62 0.85 6.99 2.07
CA PHE A 62 1.69 7.29 3.23
C PHE A 62 1.46 6.29 4.35
N SER A 63 2.51 6.04 5.13
CA SER A 63 2.46 5.12 6.27
C SER A 63 1.74 5.73 7.46
N PHE A 64 1.11 4.89 8.27
CA PHE A 64 0.35 5.29 9.47
C PHE A 64 0.81 4.49 10.69
N ILE A 65 0.98 5.18 11.82
CA ILE A 65 1.19 4.54 13.11
C ILE A 65 0.22 5.13 14.12
N PRO A 66 -0.61 4.31 14.79
CA PRO A 66 -1.49 4.78 15.86
C PRO A 66 -0.71 5.46 16.99
N SER A 67 -1.28 6.51 17.55
CA SER A 67 -0.63 7.35 18.56
C SER A 67 -0.24 6.61 19.86
N ASN A 68 -0.85 5.46 20.11
CA ASN A 68 -0.57 4.61 21.27
C ASN A 68 0.61 3.62 21.06
N ASN A 69 1.18 3.55 19.86
CA ASN A 69 2.18 2.53 19.50
C ASN A 69 3.60 3.07 19.35
N ILE A 70 3.84 4.34 19.70
CA ILE A 70 5.16 4.96 19.57
C ILE A 70 5.50 5.75 20.83
N GLY A 71 6.77 5.64 21.26
CA GLY A 71 7.30 6.38 22.39
C GLY A 71 7.27 7.90 22.19
N PHE A 72 8.40 8.52 21.85
CA PHE A 72 8.50 9.97 21.63
C PHE A 72 8.71 10.29 20.14
N PRO A 73 7.63 10.49 19.35
CA PRO A 73 7.77 10.88 17.95
C PRO A 73 8.25 12.33 17.84
N ILE A 74 9.09 12.60 16.85
CA ILE A 74 9.42 13.97 16.47
C ILE A 74 8.29 14.48 15.57
N PHE A 75 7.53 15.46 16.05
CA PHE A 75 6.53 16.16 15.24
C PHE A 75 7.19 16.99 14.16
N LEU A 76 6.73 16.88 12.92
CA LEU A 76 7.20 17.68 11.79
C LEU A 76 6.21 18.80 11.45
N PHE A 77 4.98 18.47 11.10
CA PHE A 77 3.90 19.39 10.75
C PHE A 77 2.54 18.70 10.70
N LEU A 78 1.47 19.46 10.49
CA LEU A 78 0.12 18.97 10.26
C LEU A 78 -0.17 18.84 8.77
N SER A 79 -0.86 17.77 8.37
CA SER A 79 -1.29 17.56 6.98
C SER A 79 -2.74 17.11 6.92
N SER A 80 -3.41 17.46 5.82
CA SER A 80 -4.72 16.91 5.50
C SER A 80 -4.56 15.49 4.95
N VAL A 81 -5.23 14.53 5.55
CA VAL A 81 -5.17 13.11 5.23
C VAL A 81 -6.55 12.65 4.77
N TYR A 82 -6.62 12.04 3.61
CA TYR A 82 -7.85 11.53 3.00
C TYR A 82 -7.90 10.01 3.12
N ASP A 83 -9.05 9.48 3.48
CA ASP A 83 -9.30 8.05 3.41
C ASP A 83 -9.77 7.59 2.03
N GLY A 84 -10.13 6.31 1.97
CA GLY A 84 -10.66 5.67 0.78
C GLY A 84 -11.89 6.35 0.18
N ASP A 85 -12.74 6.97 0.98
CA ASP A 85 -14.00 7.57 0.56
C ASP A 85 -13.95 9.09 0.39
N GLY A 86 -12.77 9.69 0.59
CA GLY A 86 -12.56 11.13 0.47
C GLY A 86 -12.86 11.92 1.75
N ASN A 87 -13.16 11.24 2.88
CA ASN A 87 -13.21 11.90 4.18
C ASN A 87 -11.83 12.39 4.55
N ASN A 88 -11.71 13.61 5.06
CA ASN A 88 -10.43 14.16 5.46
C ASN A 88 -10.33 14.42 6.97
N LYS A 89 -9.11 14.31 7.47
CA LYS A 89 -8.74 14.74 8.82
C LYS A 89 -7.38 15.43 8.77
N ILE A 90 -7.20 16.42 9.64
CA ILE A 90 -5.90 17.04 9.84
C ILE A 90 -5.16 16.22 10.87
N LEU A 91 -4.06 15.59 10.47
CA LEU A 91 -3.27 14.68 11.29
C LEU A 91 -1.79 15.08 11.29
N PRO A 92 -1.06 14.81 12.40
CA PRO A 92 0.35 15.10 12.49
C PRO A 92 1.18 14.15 11.60
N ILE A 93 2.12 14.73 10.88
CA ILE A 93 3.23 14.03 10.27
C ILE A 93 4.35 13.97 11.29
N CYS A 94 4.81 12.78 11.56
CA CYS A 94 5.82 12.48 12.57
C CYS A 94 7.02 11.76 11.96
N PHE A 95 8.12 11.77 12.70
CA PHE A 95 9.36 11.10 12.33
C PHE A 95 9.87 10.27 13.52
N THR A 96 10.41 9.09 13.22
CA THR A 96 11.19 8.28 14.17
C THR A 96 12.46 7.77 13.52
N GLN A 97 13.53 7.66 14.31
CA GLN A 97 14.79 7.11 13.80
C GLN A 97 14.70 5.62 13.47
N ASN A 98 13.92 4.88 14.25
CA ASN A 98 13.78 3.43 14.07
C ASN A 98 12.32 3.02 14.32
N PHE A 99 11.83 2.14 13.46
CA PHE A 99 10.57 1.43 13.64
C PHE A 99 10.79 -0.06 13.37
N GLU A 100 10.49 -0.90 14.33
CA GLU A 100 10.62 -2.35 14.21
C GLU A 100 9.33 -2.95 13.67
N VAL A 101 9.42 -3.50 12.46
CA VAL A 101 8.36 -4.29 11.82
C VAL A 101 8.27 -5.64 12.54
N ASN A 102 9.42 -6.30 12.68
CA ASN A 102 9.64 -7.50 13.50
C ASN A 102 11.11 -7.51 13.97
N ASP A 103 11.57 -8.61 14.55
CA ASP A 103 12.95 -8.80 15.02
C ASP A 103 14.03 -8.74 13.91
N LYS A 104 13.65 -8.99 12.65
CA LYS A 104 14.55 -9.06 11.48
C LYS A 104 14.47 -7.84 10.58
N VAL A 105 13.35 -7.13 10.55
CA VAL A 105 13.09 -6.03 9.61
C VAL A 105 12.81 -4.75 10.36
N LYS A 106 13.62 -3.72 10.10
CA LYS A 106 13.51 -2.38 10.70
C LYS A 106 13.45 -1.33 9.61
N ILE A 107 12.68 -0.27 9.87
CA ILE A 107 12.62 0.92 9.03
C ILE A 107 13.37 2.03 9.76
N LYS A 108 14.44 2.55 9.15
CA LYS A 108 15.24 3.67 9.67
C LYS A 108 14.78 4.99 9.08
N ASN A 109 14.87 6.05 9.87
CA ASN A 109 14.49 7.41 9.47
C ASN A 109 13.08 7.47 8.87
N PHE A 110 12.13 6.94 9.63
CA PHE A 110 10.77 6.67 9.17
C PHE A 110 9.85 7.86 9.41
N THR A 111 9.22 8.35 8.33
CA THR A 111 8.19 9.39 8.38
C THR A 111 6.81 8.77 8.18
N TYR A 112 5.86 9.13 9.02
CA TYR A 112 4.53 8.55 9.08
C TYR A 112 3.48 9.54 9.57
N ILE A 113 2.21 9.23 9.34
CA ILE A 113 1.07 9.94 9.89
C ILE A 113 0.71 9.29 11.22
N SER A 114 0.44 10.12 12.25
CA SER A 114 0.00 9.68 13.56
C SER A 114 -1.30 10.40 13.96
N GLY A 115 -1.79 10.14 15.17
CA GLY A 115 -2.88 10.92 15.78
C GLY A 115 -4.28 10.29 15.67
N PHE A 116 -4.43 9.10 15.09
CA PHE A 116 -5.66 8.32 15.22
C PHE A 116 -5.45 7.11 16.16
N LYS A 117 -6.52 6.74 16.87
CA LYS A 117 -6.51 5.55 17.72
C LYS A 117 -6.97 4.37 16.87
N ASN A 118 -6.13 3.38 16.71
CA ASN A 118 -6.52 2.12 16.09
C ASN A 118 -5.90 0.97 16.89
N ASN A 119 -6.75 0.06 17.33
CA ASN A 119 -6.32 -1.11 18.11
C ASN A 119 -6.19 -2.38 17.23
N LYS A 120 -6.52 -2.28 15.94
CA LYS A 120 -6.46 -3.42 15.01
C LYS A 120 -5.08 -3.59 14.38
N PHE A 121 -4.35 -2.48 14.18
CA PHE A 121 -3.04 -2.48 13.53
C PHE A 121 -2.00 -1.79 14.41
N LYS A 122 -0.79 -2.37 14.44
CA LYS A 122 0.39 -1.72 15.01
C LYS A 122 0.88 -0.59 14.11
N ALA A 123 0.86 -0.83 12.80
CA ALA A 123 1.19 0.16 11.78
C ALA A 123 0.62 -0.24 10.41
N ILE A 124 0.52 0.74 9.50
CA ILE A 124 0.32 0.54 8.07
C ILE A 124 1.56 1.12 7.38
N ILE A 125 2.26 0.31 6.62
CA ILE A 125 3.43 0.71 5.83
C ILE A 125 2.96 0.99 4.41
N GLY A 126 2.97 2.26 4.03
CA GLY A 126 2.48 2.75 2.74
C GLY A 126 3.58 2.97 1.71
N MET A 127 3.18 3.51 0.56
CA MET A 127 4.04 3.68 -0.61
C MET A 127 5.17 4.70 -0.43
N ASN A 128 5.09 5.60 0.56
CA ASN A 128 6.25 6.45 0.92
C ASN A 128 7.48 5.62 1.35
N VAL A 129 7.28 4.36 1.75
CA VAL A 129 8.33 3.38 2.06
C VAL A 129 8.42 2.32 0.96
N LEU A 130 7.29 1.67 0.63
CA LEU A 130 7.24 0.50 -0.26
C LEU A 130 7.75 0.80 -1.68
N SER A 131 7.57 2.03 -2.16
CA SER A 131 8.07 2.46 -3.47
C SER A 131 9.60 2.47 -3.62
N LYS A 132 10.35 2.25 -2.55
CA LYS A 132 11.82 2.31 -2.51
C LYS A 132 12.50 0.95 -2.45
N LEU A 133 11.73 -0.12 -2.50
CA LEU A 133 12.22 -1.49 -2.37
C LEU A 133 11.46 -2.42 -3.30
N ASN A 134 12.02 -3.60 -3.52
CA ASN A 134 11.31 -4.68 -4.17
C ASN A 134 10.73 -5.63 -3.12
N MET A 135 9.58 -6.23 -3.44
CA MET A 135 8.90 -7.18 -2.57
C MET A 135 8.62 -8.47 -3.33
N LEU A 136 8.88 -9.62 -2.69
CA LEU A 136 8.51 -10.93 -3.22
C LEU A 136 7.60 -11.62 -2.21
N PHE A 137 6.34 -11.75 -2.55
CA PHE A 137 5.38 -12.55 -1.78
C PHE A 137 5.45 -14.01 -2.26
N LEU A 138 5.55 -14.94 -1.31
CA LEU A 138 5.54 -16.39 -1.50
C LEU A 138 4.31 -16.96 -0.82
N SER A 139 3.29 -17.28 -1.59
CA SER A 139 1.98 -17.73 -1.11
C SER A 139 2.09 -19.03 -0.34
N THR A 140 2.82 -20.01 -0.86
CA THR A 140 3.00 -21.33 -0.25
C THR A 140 3.64 -21.30 1.15
N GLN A 141 4.46 -20.29 1.42
CA GLN A 141 5.12 -20.04 2.70
C GLN A 141 4.40 -18.97 3.53
N ASN A 142 3.45 -18.26 2.94
CA ASN A 142 2.79 -17.08 3.48
C ASN A 142 3.81 -16.04 3.99
N THR A 143 4.85 -15.77 3.19
CA THR A 143 5.94 -14.85 3.54
C THR A 143 6.05 -13.71 2.56
N LEU A 144 6.51 -12.57 3.07
CA LEU A 144 6.87 -11.37 2.29
C LEU A 144 8.37 -11.11 2.45
N ASP A 145 9.11 -11.29 1.37
CA ASP A 145 10.53 -10.98 1.32
C ASP A 145 10.73 -9.53 0.91
N ILE A 146 11.33 -8.75 1.77
CA ILE A 146 11.81 -7.40 1.47
C ILE A 146 13.17 -7.53 0.80
N LYS A 147 13.28 -7.05 -0.42
CA LYS A 147 14.48 -7.18 -1.25
C LYS A 147 15.08 -5.82 -1.59
N SER A 148 16.38 -5.83 -1.91
CA SER A 148 17.03 -4.62 -2.42
C SER A 148 16.41 -4.17 -3.73
N PHE A 149 16.55 -2.89 -4.04
CA PHE A 149 15.99 -2.28 -5.25
C PHE A 149 16.55 -2.86 -6.56
N ASP A 150 17.72 -3.51 -6.51
CA ASP A 150 18.35 -4.16 -7.66
C ASP A 150 18.07 -5.67 -7.75
N PHE A 151 17.37 -6.24 -6.75
CA PHE A 151 17.01 -7.66 -6.79
C PHE A 151 15.98 -7.93 -7.90
N LYS A 152 16.22 -9.00 -8.66
CA LYS A 152 15.28 -9.51 -9.66
C LYS A 152 15.28 -11.04 -9.62
N PRO A 153 14.14 -11.69 -9.34
CA PRO A 153 14.04 -13.14 -9.43
C PRO A 153 14.04 -13.60 -10.88
N GLN A 154 14.18 -14.89 -11.10
CA GLN A 154 13.86 -15.49 -12.39
C GLN A 154 12.35 -15.43 -12.59
N ILE A 155 11.92 -14.80 -13.67
CA ILE A 155 10.50 -14.60 -14.01
C ILE A 155 10.19 -15.48 -15.21
N PRO A 156 9.23 -16.43 -15.13
CA PRO A 156 8.86 -17.26 -16.26
C PRO A 156 8.15 -16.45 -17.35
N SER A 157 8.24 -16.90 -18.58
CA SER A 157 7.62 -16.23 -19.73
C SER A 157 6.06 -16.21 -19.65
N SER A 158 5.49 -17.14 -18.89
CA SER A 158 4.07 -17.25 -18.61
C SER A 158 3.56 -16.29 -17.52
N ALA A 159 4.44 -15.55 -16.82
CA ALA A 159 4.03 -14.63 -15.78
C ALA A 159 3.06 -13.55 -16.29
N ILE A 160 2.06 -13.23 -15.49
CA ILE A 160 1.23 -12.05 -15.73
C ILE A 160 2.05 -10.81 -15.34
N ILE A 161 2.04 -9.82 -16.23
CA ILE A 161 2.79 -8.59 -16.08
C ILE A 161 1.82 -7.42 -16.00
N LEU A 162 1.84 -6.70 -14.89
CA LEU A 162 1.08 -5.46 -14.68
C LEU A 162 2.05 -4.28 -14.57
N GLN A 163 2.03 -3.40 -15.56
CA GLN A 163 2.84 -2.18 -15.55
C GLN A 163 2.01 -1.01 -15.02
N TYR A 164 2.62 -0.18 -14.17
CA TYR A 164 2.02 1.05 -13.65
C TYR A 164 2.93 2.26 -13.92
N LYS A 165 2.36 3.48 -13.88
CA LYS A 165 3.08 4.70 -14.26
C LYS A 165 3.52 5.55 -13.07
N ASP A 166 2.84 5.43 -11.94
CA ASP A 166 3.09 6.24 -10.75
C ASP A 166 3.62 5.34 -9.63
N ARG A 167 4.82 5.66 -9.15
CA ARG A 167 5.50 4.90 -8.10
C ARG A 167 4.75 4.91 -6.76
N ILE A 168 4.00 5.97 -6.47
CA ILE A 168 3.23 6.11 -5.22
C ILE A 168 1.81 5.54 -5.35
N ARG A 169 1.24 5.58 -6.55
CA ARG A 169 -0.08 5.05 -6.86
C ARG A 169 0.01 4.04 -7.99
N PRO A 170 0.26 2.77 -7.68
CA PRO A 170 0.46 1.72 -8.66
C PRO A 170 -0.86 1.36 -9.37
N LYS A 171 -1.27 2.21 -10.30
CA LYS A 171 -2.47 2.04 -11.11
C LYS A 171 -2.18 1.33 -12.40
N VAL A 172 -3.01 0.34 -12.71
CA VAL A 172 -2.94 -0.51 -13.90
C VAL A 172 -4.23 -0.46 -14.70
N THR A 173 -4.17 -0.90 -15.95
CA THR A 173 -5.33 -1.21 -16.77
C THR A 173 -5.56 -2.72 -16.76
N LEU A 174 -6.78 -3.15 -16.50
CA LEU A 174 -7.19 -4.55 -16.63
C LEU A 174 -8.27 -4.69 -17.70
N ARG A 175 -8.26 -5.81 -18.41
CA ARG A 175 -9.35 -6.24 -19.26
C ARG A 175 -10.12 -7.34 -18.53
N LEU A 176 -11.40 -7.08 -18.24
CA LEU A 176 -12.34 -8.02 -17.67
C LEU A 176 -13.27 -8.47 -18.80
N ASP A 177 -13.09 -9.69 -19.32
CA ASP A 177 -13.69 -10.14 -20.59
C ASP A 177 -13.47 -9.11 -21.71
N ASN A 178 -14.54 -8.49 -22.20
CA ASN A 178 -14.49 -7.46 -23.24
C ASN A 178 -14.49 -6.03 -22.69
N VAL A 179 -14.43 -5.86 -21.35
CA VAL A 179 -14.50 -4.56 -20.69
C VAL A 179 -13.11 -4.14 -20.23
N VAL A 180 -12.59 -3.05 -20.79
CA VAL A 180 -11.32 -2.45 -20.36
C VAL A 180 -11.60 -1.45 -19.24
N ILE A 181 -10.88 -1.57 -18.15
CA ILE A 181 -10.99 -0.71 -16.98
C ILE A 181 -9.60 -0.14 -16.65
N ASP A 182 -9.51 1.17 -16.79
CA ASP A 182 -8.29 1.92 -16.45
C ASP A 182 -8.25 2.35 -15.00
N ASP A 183 -7.08 2.78 -14.55
CA ASP A 183 -6.85 3.36 -13.23
C ASP A 183 -7.20 2.45 -12.05
N ILE A 184 -7.06 1.14 -12.20
CA ILE A 184 -7.22 0.19 -11.09
C ILE A 184 -5.98 0.26 -10.21
N LEU A 185 -6.13 0.69 -8.96
CA LEU A 185 -5.06 0.73 -7.96
C LEU A 185 -4.80 -0.67 -7.43
N ILE A 186 -3.56 -1.14 -7.49
CA ILE A 186 -3.17 -2.37 -6.80
C ILE A 186 -3.03 -2.06 -5.31
N ASP A 187 -3.85 -2.71 -4.49
CA ASP A 187 -4.05 -2.37 -3.06
C ASP A 187 -3.94 -3.62 -2.20
N THR A 188 -2.77 -3.83 -1.60
CA THR A 188 -2.51 -4.97 -0.71
C THR A 188 -3.17 -4.83 0.67
N GLY A 189 -3.70 -3.67 1.00
CA GLY A 189 -4.53 -3.40 2.17
C GLY A 189 -6.02 -3.68 1.95
N PHE A 190 -6.44 -3.91 0.71
CA PHE A 190 -7.81 -4.30 0.36
C PHE A 190 -7.95 -5.83 0.34
N ASP A 191 -8.93 -6.37 1.10
CA ASP A 191 -9.14 -7.80 1.33
C ASP A 191 -9.99 -8.51 0.27
N GLY A 192 -10.43 -7.81 -0.79
CA GLY A 192 -11.19 -8.37 -1.91
C GLY A 192 -10.32 -8.84 -3.08
N ASP A 193 -10.97 -9.43 -4.11
CA ASP A 193 -10.32 -9.66 -5.40
C ASP A 193 -10.29 -8.35 -6.21
N LEU A 194 -11.46 -7.75 -6.43
CA LEU A 194 -11.64 -6.54 -7.22
C LEU A 194 -12.65 -5.59 -6.56
N ALA A 195 -12.48 -4.30 -6.81
CA ALA A 195 -13.50 -3.30 -6.56
C ALA A 195 -13.63 -2.40 -7.80
N ILE A 196 -14.85 -2.18 -8.29
CA ILE A 196 -15.12 -1.37 -9.48
C ILE A 196 -16.46 -0.65 -9.37
N ASP A 197 -16.64 0.36 -10.23
CA ASP A 197 -17.88 1.11 -10.33
C ASP A 197 -19.07 0.23 -10.81
N GLU A 198 -20.27 0.56 -10.37
CA GLU A 198 -21.51 -0.10 -10.75
C GLU A 198 -21.67 -0.24 -12.28
N HIS A 199 -21.34 0.80 -13.01
CA HIS A 199 -21.40 0.82 -14.47
C HIS A 199 -20.62 -0.34 -15.15
N TYR A 200 -19.43 -0.69 -14.63
CA TYR A 200 -18.68 -1.83 -15.14
C TYR A 200 -19.27 -3.16 -14.69
N ILE A 201 -19.79 -3.23 -13.46
CA ILE A 201 -20.46 -4.42 -12.94
C ILE A 201 -21.67 -4.78 -13.80
N GLU A 202 -22.52 -3.82 -14.15
CA GLU A 202 -23.69 -4.07 -14.99
C GLU A 202 -23.33 -4.57 -16.40
N LYS A 203 -22.22 -4.09 -16.96
CA LYS A 203 -21.70 -4.62 -18.23
C LYS A 203 -21.25 -6.09 -18.11
N LEU A 204 -20.59 -6.45 -17.02
CA LEU A 204 -20.12 -7.82 -16.79
C LEU A 204 -21.28 -8.78 -16.53
N LYS A 205 -22.29 -8.36 -15.75
CA LYS A 205 -23.47 -9.17 -15.44
C LYS A 205 -24.28 -9.57 -16.67
N SER A 206 -24.26 -8.76 -17.72
CA SER A 206 -24.99 -9.10 -18.96
C SER A 206 -24.50 -10.40 -19.60
N ASN A 207 -23.28 -10.85 -19.29
CA ASN A 207 -22.63 -11.98 -19.90
C ASN A 207 -22.31 -13.14 -18.93
N HIS A 208 -22.54 -12.95 -17.64
CA HIS A 208 -22.14 -13.93 -16.62
C HIS A 208 -23.22 -14.18 -15.58
N SER A 209 -23.30 -15.42 -15.12
CA SER A 209 -24.02 -15.75 -13.89
C SER A 209 -23.26 -15.22 -12.69
N CYS A 210 -23.95 -14.55 -11.80
CA CYS A 210 -23.35 -14.02 -10.57
C CYS A 210 -24.36 -14.03 -9.41
N ASP A 211 -23.84 -14.23 -8.24
CA ASP A 211 -24.54 -14.07 -6.97
C ASP A 211 -24.20 -12.72 -6.35
N SER A 212 -25.12 -12.13 -5.61
CA SER A 212 -24.87 -10.86 -4.93
C SER A 212 -25.26 -10.93 -3.46
N MET A 213 -24.41 -10.39 -2.60
CA MET A 213 -24.64 -10.27 -1.16
C MET A 213 -24.24 -8.86 -0.70
N ILE A 214 -24.72 -8.49 0.49
CA ILE A 214 -24.27 -7.28 1.17
C ILE A 214 -23.08 -7.65 2.05
N SER A 215 -22.02 -6.88 1.96
CA SER A 215 -20.80 -7.04 2.74
C SER A 215 -20.44 -5.73 3.45
N THR A 216 -19.62 -5.84 4.48
CA THR A 216 -19.06 -4.69 5.19
C THR A 216 -17.66 -4.43 4.70
N PHE A 217 -17.36 -3.20 4.32
CA PHE A 217 -16.05 -2.73 3.92
C PHE A 217 -15.51 -1.74 4.95
N LEU A 218 -14.27 -1.95 5.37
CA LEU A 218 -13.59 -1.11 6.35
C LEU A 218 -12.61 -0.16 5.67
N THR A 219 -12.74 1.14 5.93
CA THR A 219 -11.74 2.15 5.57
C THR A 219 -10.90 2.54 6.78
N LEU A 220 -9.94 3.44 6.58
CA LEU A 220 -9.09 3.94 7.66
C LEU A 220 -9.91 4.63 8.77
N PHE A 221 -10.98 5.34 8.42
CA PHE A 221 -11.76 6.17 9.35
C PHE A 221 -13.16 5.64 9.63
N ASP A 222 -13.71 4.76 8.78
CA ASP A 222 -15.11 4.36 8.85
C ASP A 222 -15.37 2.93 8.33
N THR A 223 -16.60 2.50 8.46
CA THR A 223 -17.09 1.19 8.01
C THR A 223 -18.31 1.39 7.12
N HIS A 224 -18.25 0.87 5.90
CA HIS A 224 -19.28 1.05 4.91
C HIS A 224 -19.93 -0.27 4.54
N THR A 225 -21.22 -0.23 4.21
CA THR A 225 -21.94 -1.35 3.62
C THR A 225 -21.84 -1.26 2.12
N VAL A 226 -21.36 -2.32 1.47
CA VAL A 226 -21.17 -2.40 0.03
C VAL A 226 -21.81 -3.67 -0.54
N LYS A 227 -22.19 -3.61 -1.81
CA LYS A 227 -22.64 -4.78 -2.54
C LYS A 227 -21.44 -5.57 -3.02
N ASN A 228 -21.41 -6.86 -2.70
CA ASN A 228 -20.40 -7.82 -3.15
C ASN A 228 -21.04 -8.76 -4.16
N ILE A 229 -20.44 -8.87 -5.33
CA ILE A 229 -20.90 -9.73 -6.43
C ILE A 229 -19.84 -10.79 -6.66
N THR A 230 -20.27 -12.06 -6.69
CA THR A 230 -19.39 -13.17 -7.01
C THR A 230 -19.70 -13.66 -8.41
N PHE A 231 -18.75 -13.50 -9.33
CA PHE A 231 -18.80 -14.10 -10.64
C PHE A 231 -18.25 -15.52 -10.58
N SER A 232 -19.04 -16.51 -11.06
CA SER A 232 -18.61 -17.91 -11.09
C SER A 232 -17.34 -18.08 -11.93
N GLU A 233 -17.26 -17.37 -13.05
CA GLU A 233 -16.14 -17.33 -13.98
C GLU A 233 -15.98 -15.91 -14.53
N LEU A 234 -14.73 -15.44 -14.65
CA LEU A 234 -14.39 -14.14 -15.23
C LEU A 234 -12.99 -14.20 -15.87
N HIS A 235 -12.86 -13.72 -17.11
CA HIS A 235 -11.54 -13.53 -17.70
C HIS A 235 -10.93 -12.21 -17.22
N ILE A 236 -9.70 -12.29 -16.72
CA ILE A 236 -8.89 -11.13 -16.38
C ILE A 236 -7.60 -11.20 -17.17
N ASN A 237 -7.38 -10.23 -18.06
CA ASN A 237 -6.26 -10.22 -19.01
C ASN A 237 -6.08 -11.57 -19.73
N GLU A 238 -7.17 -12.08 -20.33
CA GLU A 238 -7.22 -13.32 -21.14
C GLU A 238 -7.12 -14.64 -20.35
N ARG A 239 -6.93 -14.60 -19.04
CA ARG A 239 -6.94 -15.78 -18.17
C ARG A 239 -8.27 -15.94 -17.46
N LEU A 240 -8.81 -17.16 -17.46
CA LEU A 240 -10.06 -17.48 -16.76
C LEU A 240 -9.80 -17.70 -15.28
N TYR A 241 -10.56 -17.00 -14.44
CA TYR A 241 -10.58 -17.16 -13.00
C TYR A 241 -11.97 -17.54 -12.51
N LYS A 242 -12.02 -18.36 -11.46
CA LYS A 242 -13.27 -18.82 -10.85
C LYS A 242 -13.53 -18.10 -9.53
N ASN A 243 -14.82 -17.90 -9.23
CA ASN A 243 -15.29 -17.34 -7.95
C ASN A 243 -14.62 -15.99 -7.63
N ILE A 244 -14.64 -15.06 -8.59
CA ILE A 244 -14.09 -13.72 -8.41
C ILE A 244 -15.10 -12.84 -7.67
N GLN A 245 -14.68 -12.30 -6.54
CA GLN A 245 -15.45 -11.36 -5.74
C GLN A 245 -15.19 -9.92 -6.19
N VAL A 246 -16.25 -9.23 -6.56
CA VAL A 246 -16.21 -7.84 -7.02
C VAL A 246 -17.05 -6.96 -6.10
N LEU A 247 -16.42 -6.02 -5.42
CA LEU A 247 -17.10 -5.02 -4.61
C LEU A 247 -17.56 -3.85 -5.48
N GLN A 248 -18.83 -3.46 -5.31
CA GLN A 248 -19.39 -2.29 -5.96
C GLN A 248 -19.00 -1.03 -5.17
N GLN A 249 -18.05 -0.26 -5.69
CA GLN A 249 -17.64 1.01 -5.11
C GLN A 249 -17.00 1.93 -6.15
N LYS A 250 -16.90 3.23 -5.84
CA LYS A 250 -16.33 4.23 -6.77
C LYS A 250 -14.84 4.06 -6.99
N LYS A 251 -14.10 3.53 -6.01
CA LYS A 251 -12.67 3.23 -6.16
C LYS A 251 -12.48 1.92 -6.89
N ARG A 252 -11.54 1.92 -7.82
CA ARG A 252 -11.16 0.74 -8.58
C ARG A 252 -9.91 0.16 -7.95
N LEU A 253 -10.03 -1.05 -7.40
CA LEU A 253 -8.97 -1.72 -6.66
C LEU A 253 -8.76 -3.13 -7.20
N LEU A 254 -7.50 -3.57 -7.21
CA LEU A 254 -7.08 -4.96 -7.34
C LEU A 254 -6.47 -5.36 -6.01
N GLY A 255 -7.11 -6.28 -5.30
CA GLY A 255 -6.82 -6.52 -3.89
C GLY A 255 -5.90 -7.70 -3.62
N SER A 256 -5.58 -7.83 -2.34
CA SER A 256 -4.70 -8.88 -1.82
C SER A 256 -5.23 -10.30 -2.05
N LYS A 257 -6.56 -10.49 -2.01
CA LYS A 257 -7.18 -11.78 -2.28
C LYS A 257 -6.89 -12.25 -3.71
N PHE A 258 -6.93 -11.34 -4.69
CA PHE A 258 -6.54 -11.67 -6.06
C PHE A 258 -5.05 -12.00 -6.17
N LEU A 259 -4.19 -11.18 -5.56
CA LEU A 259 -2.74 -11.40 -5.57
C LEU A 259 -2.35 -12.75 -4.92
N LYS A 260 -3.02 -13.13 -3.85
CA LYS A 260 -2.80 -14.41 -3.15
C LYS A 260 -3.25 -15.66 -3.94
N ARG A 261 -3.86 -15.51 -5.11
CA ARG A 261 -4.17 -16.62 -6.04
C ARG A 261 -2.92 -17.14 -6.76
N PHE A 262 -1.82 -16.42 -6.70
CA PHE A 262 -0.54 -16.77 -7.32
C PHE A 262 0.44 -17.28 -6.27
N ASP A 263 1.25 -18.26 -6.63
CA ASP A 263 2.29 -18.79 -5.73
C ASP A 263 3.35 -17.76 -5.44
N LYS A 264 3.64 -16.91 -6.44
CA LYS A 264 4.65 -15.83 -6.35
C LYS A 264 4.13 -14.53 -6.93
N VAL A 265 4.31 -13.45 -6.18
CA VAL A 265 4.05 -12.07 -6.63
C VAL A 265 5.29 -11.24 -6.39
N PHE A 266 5.93 -10.78 -7.45
CA PHE A 266 7.11 -9.93 -7.38
C PHE A 266 6.77 -8.49 -7.74
N TRP A 267 6.99 -7.60 -6.79
CA TRP A 267 6.81 -6.16 -6.94
C TRP A 267 8.15 -5.50 -7.26
N ASP A 268 8.35 -5.18 -8.52
CA ASP A 268 9.54 -4.49 -9.03
C ASP A 268 9.29 -2.98 -9.03
N SER A 269 9.50 -2.33 -7.89
CA SER A 269 9.29 -0.88 -7.75
C SER A 269 10.28 -0.07 -8.60
N LYS A 270 11.43 -0.63 -8.95
CA LYS A 270 12.41 0.02 -9.82
C LYS A 270 11.88 0.18 -11.24
N ASN A 271 11.27 -0.88 -11.79
CA ASN A 271 10.75 -0.92 -13.14
C ASN A 271 9.24 -0.67 -13.22
N LEU A 272 8.58 -0.31 -12.11
CA LEU A 272 7.15 -0.01 -12.03
C LEU A 272 6.30 -1.17 -12.55
N THR A 273 6.59 -2.38 -12.12
CA THR A 273 5.97 -3.59 -12.63
C THR A 273 5.67 -4.58 -11.51
N VAL A 274 4.52 -5.23 -11.60
CA VAL A 274 4.17 -6.38 -10.76
C VAL A 274 4.10 -7.62 -11.64
N TYR A 275 4.80 -8.66 -11.23
CA TYR A 275 4.80 -9.98 -11.86
C TYR A 275 4.09 -10.98 -10.98
N MET A 276 3.23 -11.82 -11.56
CA MET A 276 2.47 -12.84 -10.83
C MET A 276 2.53 -14.15 -11.60
N TRP A 277 2.89 -15.25 -10.92
CA TRP A 277 2.96 -16.58 -11.55
C TRP A 277 2.76 -17.71 -10.54
N ASN A 278 2.49 -18.91 -11.04
CA ASN A 278 2.45 -20.14 -10.27
C ASN A 278 3.68 -21.00 -10.53
N GLU A 279 4.07 -21.84 -9.56
CA GLU A 279 5.27 -22.69 -9.70
C GLU A 279 5.18 -23.64 -10.90
N ASN A 280 3.96 -24.10 -11.21
CA ASN A 280 3.73 -24.96 -12.38
C ASN A 280 3.89 -24.23 -13.72
N ASP A 281 4.00 -22.89 -13.71
CA ASP A 281 4.24 -22.06 -14.89
C ASP A 281 5.75 -21.97 -15.23
N GLU A 282 6.64 -22.52 -14.41
CA GLU A 282 8.11 -22.42 -14.55
C GLU A 282 8.71 -23.48 -15.50
N VAL A 283 7.90 -24.31 -16.17
CA VAL A 283 8.36 -25.40 -17.07
C VAL A 283 8.52 -24.93 -18.51
#